data_020e34ef11da1f95bc0763a05a18a5a6
#
_entry.id   020e34ef11da1f95bc0763a05a18a5a6
#
_cell.length_a   1.000
_cell.length_b   1.000
_cell.length_c   1.000
_cell.angle_alpha   90.00
_cell.angle_beta   90.00
_cell.angle_gamma   90.00
#
_symmetry.space_group_name_H-M   'P 1'
#
loop_
_entity.id
_entity.type
_entity.pdbx_description
1 polymer ?
#
loop_
_entity_poly.entity_id
_entity_poly.type
_entity_poly.pdbx_seq_one_letter_code
_entity_poly.pdbx_strand_id
1 'polypeptide(L)'
;MVVSDITFRTVAYAAGRDKESALHNNLVRQAFTQGYLATQGLTIRRLTDKRGDVISLPRLLRDVKSNLRLITREVYVSETGLPYEGDFRPHVRFDQLAGTRSDRRQRRDRIPRRVVDTIESWLDIDEIDEVVDWSHKFLAHAADFQRKSVDLTAISLTMDKIAAAQKAIVRAAEAVSAYILHMPSHMAVVPVYQFSKFWRFDQFVSSETVAEAAKFWNSPEDDRNNWTEGVYEALLSTSAT
;
A
#
# COMPACT_ATOMS: atom_id res chain seq x y z
N MET A 1 -4.26 -1.05 6.52
CA MET A 1 -4.59 0.03 5.57
C MET A 1 -5.62 -0.45 4.55
N VAL A 2 -5.28 -1.21 3.53
CA VAL A 2 -6.18 -1.62 2.44
C VAL A 2 -7.38 -2.43 2.91
N VAL A 3 -7.21 -3.39 3.83
CA VAL A 3 -8.33 -4.17 4.41
C VAL A 3 -9.35 -3.27 5.10
N SER A 4 -8.90 -2.27 5.85
CA SER A 4 -9.78 -1.31 6.50
C SER A 4 -10.54 -0.43 5.49
N ASP A 5 -9.91 -0.12 4.36
CA ASP A 5 -10.53 0.65 3.29
C ASP A 5 -11.62 -0.16 2.56
N ILE A 6 -11.34 -1.41 2.16
CA ILE A 6 -12.37 -2.24 1.53
C ILE A 6 -13.53 -2.56 2.49
N THR A 7 -13.22 -2.74 3.79
CA THR A 7 -14.27 -2.91 4.81
C THR A 7 -15.20 -1.70 4.87
N PHE A 8 -14.63 -0.49 4.95
CA PHE A 8 -15.41 0.74 4.96
C PHE A 8 -16.27 0.88 3.69
N ARG A 9 -15.68 0.67 2.51
CA ARG A 9 -16.41 0.77 1.23
C ARG A 9 -17.54 -0.25 1.13
N THR A 10 -17.32 -1.48 1.61
CA THR A 10 -18.35 -2.53 1.61
C THR A 10 -19.50 -2.19 2.55
N VAL A 11 -19.21 -1.67 3.75
CA VAL A 11 -20.24 -1.21 4.68
C VAL A 11 -21.01 -0.01 4.10
N ALA A 12 -20.29 0.95 3.50
CA ALA A 12 -20.91 2.11 2.86
C ALA A 12 -21.79 1.72 1.65
N TYR A 13 -21.35 0.74 0.86
CA TYR A 13 -22.12 0.16 -0.23
C TYR A 13 -23.43 -0.47 0.28
N ALA A 14 -23.34 -1.33 1.31
CA ALA A 14 -24.49 -1.98 1.92
C ALA A 14 -25.48 -0.95 2.50
N ALA A 15 -24.98 0.06 3.22
CA ALA A 15 -25.81 1.14 3.74
C ALA A 15 -26.52 1.95 2.64
N GLY A 16 -25.90 2.08 1.48
CA GLY A 16 -26.51 2.76 0.32
C GLY A 16 -27.63 1.95 -0.35
N ARG A 17 -27.51 0.61 -0.29
CA ARG A 17 -28.50 -0.33 -0.87
C ARG A 17 -29.71 -0.52 0.01
N ASP A 18 -29.52 -0.64 1.30
CA ASP A 18 -30.56 -0.90 2.29
C ASP A 18 -30.89 0.38 3.07
N LYS A 19 -31.92 1.10 2.61
CA LYS A 19 -32.33 2.37 3.23
C LYS A 19 -32.98 2.21 4.59
N GLU A 20 -33.53 1.04 4.89
CA GLU A 20 -34.12 0.70 6.20
C GLU A 20 -33.06 0.28 7.22
N SER A 21 -31.83 0.08 6.77
CA SER A 21 -30.70 -0.29 7.62
C SER A 21 -30.35 0.80 8.64
N ALA A 22 -30.02 0.39 9.85
CA ALA A 22 -29.42 1.28 10.86
C ALA A 22 -28.12 1.94 10.36
N LEU A 23 -27.41 1.31 9.43
CA LEU A 23 -26.21 1.87 8.79
C LEU A 23 -26.51 3.06 7.86
N HIS A 24 -27.78 3.20 7.41
CA HIS A 24 -28.21 4.35 6.61
C HIS A 24 -28.43 5.61 7.43
N ASN A 25 -28.46 5.51 8.77
CA ASN A 25 -28.60 6.64 9.66
C ASN A 25 -27.43 7.63 9.52
N ASN A 26 -27.73 8.93 9.44
CA ASN A 26 -26.73 9.98 9.22
C ASN A 26 -25.66 10.05 10.29
N LEU A 27 -26.01 9.85 11.58
CA LEU A 27 -25.02 9.86 12.67
C LEU A 27 -24.07 8.67 12.57
N VAL A 28 -24.61 7.48 12.25
CA VAL A 28 -23.82 6.26 12.03
C VAL A 28 -22.87 6.46 10.86
N ARG A 29 -23.38 6.93 9.71
CA ARG A 29 -22.56 7.22 8.53
C ARG A 29 -21.46 8.23 8.81
N GLN A 30 -21.79 9.31 9.53
CA GLN A 30 -20.79 10.31 9.91
C GLN A 30 -19.71 9.72 10.81
N ALA A 31 -20.07 8.97 11.84
CA ALA A 31 -19.12 8.32 12.73
C ALA A 31 -18.20 7.33 11.98
N PHE A 32 -18.77 6.50 11.10
CA PHE A 32 -18.00 5.59 10.25
C PHE A 32 -17.04 6.32 9.33
N THR A 33 -17.51 7.37 8.67
CA THR A 33 -16.67 8.16 7.75
C THR A 33 -15.52 8.85 8.48
N GLN A 34 -15.80 9.46 9.64
CA GLN A 34 -14.76 10.10 10.46
C GLN A 34 -13.73 9.08 10.96
N GLY A 35 -14.20 7.94 11.50
CA GLY A 35 -13.32 6.86 11.94
C GLY A 35 -12.44 6.30 10.81
N TYR A 36 -13.02 6.13 9.62
CA TYR A 36 -12.30 5.70 8.43
C TYR A 36 -11.22 6.72 8.03
N LEU A 37 -11.57 7.99 7.87
CA LEU A 37 -10.62 9.04 7.48
C LEU A 37 -9.48 9.17 8.49
N ALA A 38 -9.79 9.13 9.79
CA ALA A 38 -8.80 9.17 10.85
C ALA A 38 -7.83 7.96 10.76
N THR A 39 -8.38 6.76 10.58
CA THR A 39 -7.58 5.53 10.47
C THR A 39 -6.68 5.56 9.25
N GLN A 40 -7.19 5.96 8.09
CA GLN A 40 -6.40 6.05 6.87
C GLN A 40 -5.32 7.12 6.95
N GLY A 41 -5.68 8.32 7.40
CA GLY A 41 -4.74 9.43 7.54
C GLY A 41 -3.57 9.10 8.47
N LEU A 42 -3.85 8.54 9.66
CA LEU A 42 -2.81 8.13 10.60
C LEU A 42 -1.94 7.00 10.06
N THR A 43 -2.53 6.03 9.36
CA THR A 43 -1.80 4.89 8.83
C THR A 43 -0.89 5.31 7.68
N ILE A 44 -1.39 6.09 6.71
CA ILE A 44 -0.59 6.62 5.60
C ILE A 44 0.55 7.48 6.15
N ARG A 45 0.25 8.42 7.04
CA ARG A 45 1.27 9.25 7.71
C ARG A 45 2.37 8.41 8.35
N ARG A 46 2.00 7.37 9.13
CA ARG A 46 2.97 6.49 9.80
C ARG A 46 3.84 5.73 8.81
N LEU A 47 3.24 5.22 7.73
CA LEU A 47 3.97 4.43 6.73
C LEU A 47 4.88 5.28 5.86
N THR A 48 4.59 6.57 5.69
CA THR A 48 5.37 7.51 4.87
C THR A 48 6.20 8.50 5.67
N ASP A 49 6.26 8.35 7.01
CA ASP A 49 7.04 9.24 7.88
C ASP A 49 8.53 9.20 7.51
N LYS A 50 9.09 10.36 7.19
CA LYS A 50 10.49 10.52 6.76
C LYS A 50 11.48 10.58 7.95
N ARG A 51 11.00 10.60 9.20
CA ARG A 51 11.86 10.66 10.40
C ARG A 51 12.64 9.36 10.62
N GLY A 52 13.83 9.47 11.20
CA GLY A 52 14.73 8.33 11.40
C GLY A 52 14.38 7.44 12.59
N ASP A 53 13.56 7.91 13.52
CA ASP A 53 13.13 7.22 14.74
C ASP A 53 11.84 6.40 14.59
N VAL A 54 11.19 6.49 13.42
CA VAL A 54 9.93 5.80 13.13
C VAL A 54 10.16 4.65 12.15
N ILE A 55 9.48 3.52 12.38
CA ILE A 55 9.43 2.41 11.41
C ILE A 55 8.48 2.80 10.28
N SER A 56 9.04 3.08 9.09
CA SER A 56 8.32 3.55 7.91
C SER A 56 8.98 3.04 6.64
N LEU A 57 8.30 3.16 5.49
CA LEU A 57 8.88 2.81 4.19
C LEU A 57 10.08 3.69 3.81
N PRO A 58 10.05 5.02 3.96
CA PRO A 58 11.22 5.86 3.71
C PRO A 58 12.44 5.47 4.56
N ARG A 59 12.22 5.07 5.83
CA ARG A 59 13.31 4.56 6.66
C ARG A 59 13.85 3.23 6.12
N LEU A 60 12.97 2.27 5.81
CA LEU A 60 13.39 0.99 5.23
C LEU A 60 14.19 1.18 3.94
N LEU A 61 13.72 2.04 3.03
CA LEU A 61 14.42 2.36 1.79
C LEU A 61 15.80 2.98 2.05
N ARG A 62 15.92 3.86 3.03
CA ARG A 62 17.20 4.45 3.45
C ARG A 62 18.15 3.38 4.00
N ASP A 63 17.63 2.47 4.82
CA ASP A 63 18.42 1.37 5.39
C ASP A 63 18.90 0.41 4.28
N VAL A 64 18.01 0.04 3.35
CA VAL A 64 18.36 -0.75 2.15
C VAL A 64 19.44 -0.02 1.34
N LYS A 65 19.24 1.26 1.04
CA LYS A 65 20.15 2.10 0.24
C LYS A 65 21.55 2.19 0.86
N SER A 66 21.61 2.30 2.19
CA SER A 66 22.87 2.35 2.93
C SER A 66 23.59 1.01 2.97
N ASN A 67 22.85 -0.08 2.81
CA ASN A 67 23.34 -1.46 2.91
C ASN A 67 23.32 -2.23 1.59
N LEU A 68 23.15 -1.58 0.44
CA LEU A 68 23.13 -2.22 -0.89
C LEU A 68 24.38 -3.08 -1.15
N ARG A 69 25.52 -2.74 -0.54
CA ARG A 69 26.75 -3.54 -0.61
C ARG A 69 26.60 -4.97 -0.08
N LEU A 70 25.62 -5.21 0.80
CA LEU A 70 25.34 -6.52 1.38
C LEU A 70 24.38 -7.34 0.51
N ILE A 71 23.60 -6.69 -0.35
CA ILE A 71 22.65 -7.34 -1.27
C ILE A 71 23.41 -7.72 -2.54
N THR A 72 24.27 -8.71 -2.43
CA THR A 72 25.01 -9.26 -3.58
C THR A 72 24.18 -10.33 -4.28
N ARG A 73 24.55 -10.67 -5.51
CA ARG A 73 23.92 -11.77 -6.25
C ARG A 73 23.95 -13.08 -5.45
N GLU A 74 25.09 -13.36 -4.78
CA GLU A 74 25.24 -14.58 -3.97
C GLU A 74 24.19 -14.62 -2.84
N VAL A 75 24.06 -13.54 -2.08
CA VAL A 75 23.05 -13.43 -1.01
C VAL A 75 21.63 -13.52 -1.59
N TYR A 76 21.35 -12.76 -2.64
CA TYR A 76 20.03 -12.72 -3.28
C TYR A 76 19.56 -14.10 -3.75
N VAL A 77 20.45 -14.89 -4.33
CA VAL A 77 20.12 -16.25 -4.80
C VAL A 77 20.01 -17.21 -3.63
N SER A 78 20.90 -17.13 -2.63
CA SER A 78 20.88 -18.03 -1.47
C SER A 78 19.63 -17.87 -0.60
N GLU A 79 19.04 -16.70 -0.53
CA GLU A 79 17.77 -16.46 0.20
C GLU A 79 16.60 -17.28 -0.37
N THR A 80 16.70 -17.77 -1.61
CA THR A 80 15.70 -18.69 -2.19
C THR A 80 15.77 -20.10 -1.60
N GLY A 81 16.79 -20.42 -0.82
CA GLY A 81 17.08 -21.76 -0.33
C GLY A 81 17.62 -22.71 -1.41
N LEU A 82 17.91 -22.20 -2.61
CA LEU A 82 18.42 -22.98 -3.75
C LEU A 82 19.93 -22.84 -3.85
N PRO A 83 20.63 -23.89 -4.37
CA PRO A 83 22.06 -23.80 -4.68
C PRO A 83 22.34 -22.66 -5.66
N TYR A 84 23.46 -21.95 -5.48
CA TYR A 84 23.82 -20.85 -6.36
C TYR A 84 23.90 -21.26 -7.84
N GLU A 85 24.39 -22.46 -8.12
CA GLU A 85 24.52 -23.04 -9.46
C GLU A 85 23.21 -23.70 -9.99
N GLY A 86 22.13 -23.62 -9.22
CA GLY A 86 20.89 -24.35 -9.50
C GLY A 86 19.90 -23.62 -10.41
N ASP A 87 18.85 -23.05 -9.82
CA ASP A 87 17.77 -22.39 -10.57
C ASP A 87 18.23 -21.05 -11.18
N PHE A 88 17.97 -20.87 -12.46
CA PHE A 88 18.32 -19.65 -13.19
C PHE A 88 17.35 -18.49 -12.95
N ARG A 89 16.12 -18.73 -12.47
CA ARG A 89 15.11 -17.68 -12.28
C ARG A 89 15.53 -16.54 -11.33
N PRO A 90 16.09 -16.79 -10.15
CA PRO A 90 16.63 -15.73 -9.29
C PRO A 90 17.76 -14.96 -9.95
N HIS A 91 18.63 -15.66 -10.71
CA HIS A 91 19.70 -14.99 -11.46
C HIS A 91 19.16 -14.08 -12.56
N VAL A 92 18.17 -14.49 -13.31
CA VAL A 92 17.54 -13.69 -14.37
C VAL A 92 16.91 -12.44 -13.76
N ARG A 93 16.18 -12.60 -12.65
CA ARG A 93 15.59 -11.46 -11.94
C ARG A 93 16.67 -10.49 -11.45
N PHE A 94 17.74 -11.00 -10.86
CA PHE A 94 18.86 -10.16 -10.42
C PHE A 94 19.55 -9.46 -11.59
N ASP A 95 19.80 -10.16 -12.71
CA ASP A 95 20.39 -9.57 -13.92
C ASP A 95 19.60 -8.37 -14.42
N GLN A 96 18.28 -8.51 -14.46
CA GLN A 96 17.38 -7.46 -14.91
C GLN A 96 17.43 -6.23 -13.99
N LEU A 97 17.41 -6.44 -12.65
CA LEU A 97 17.54 -5.35 -11.69
C LEU A 97 18.93 -4.68 -11.73
N ALA A 98 19.97 -5.50 -11.85
CA ALA A 98 21.35 -5.03 -11.85
C ALA A 98 21.81 -4.46 -13.21
N GLY A 99 21.08 -4.74 -14.29
CA GLY A 99 21.50 -4.45 -15.65
C GLY A 99 22.72 -5.29 -16.07
N THR A 100 22.85 -6.52 -15.56
CA THR A 100 23.97 -7.40 -15.85
C THR A 100 23.61 -8.40 -16.94
N ARG A 101 24.52 -8.67 -17.86
CA ARG A 101 24.34 -9.70 -18.88
C ARG A 101 24.65 -11.08 -18.32
N SER A 102 23.93 -12.10 -18.78
CA SER A 102 24.06 -13.48 -18.30
C SER A 102 25.47 -14.07 -18.42
N ASP A 103 26.22 -13.65 -19.44
CA ASP A 103 27.60 -14.04 -19.71
C ASP A 103 28.65 -13.35 -18.82
N ARG A 104 28.22 -12.35 -18.04
CA ARG A 104 29.10 -11.55 -17.16
C ARG A 104 28.73 -11.61 -15.68
N ARG A 105 27.94 -12.59 -15.28
CA ARG A 105 27.50 -12.78 -13.89
C ARG A 105 28.67 -12.99 -12.94
N GLN A 106 28.68 -12.22 -11.85
CA GLN A 106 29.63 -12.39 -10.75
C GLN A 106 28.87 -12.54 -9.43
N ARG A 107 29.36 -13.34 -8.49
CA ARG A 107 28.77 -13.53 -7.15
C ARG A 107 28.62 -12.22 -6.39
N ARG A 108 29.52 -11.27 -6.62
CA ARG A 108 29.58 -9.97 -5.96
C ARG A 108 28.82 -8.85 -6.70
N ASP A 109 28.12 -9.15 -7.80
CA ASP A 109 27.26 -8.17 -8.46
C ASP A 109 26.28 -7.59 -7.44
N ARG A 110 25.88 -6.33 -7.63
CA ARG A 110 25.00 -5.60 -6.71
C ARG A 110 23.86 -4.96 -7.46
N ILE A 111 22.75 -4.80 -6.76
CA ILE A 111 21.63 -3.99 -7.26
C ILE A 111 22.07 -2.52 -7.24
N PRO A 112 21.96 -1.78 -8.34
CA PRO A 112 22.37 -0.39 -8.41
C PRO A 112 21.42 0.50 -7.60
N ARG A 113 21.98 1.58 -7.05
CA ARG A 113 21.26 2.53 -6.21
C ARG A 113 20.01 3.12 -6.88
N ARG A 114 20.06 3.34 -8.20
CA ARG A 114 18.93 3.87 -8.98
C ARG A 114 17.63 3.08 -8.80
N VAL A 115 17.71 1.75 -8.60
CA VAL A 115 16.53 0.91 -8.37
C VAL A 115 15.81 1.34 -7.08
N VAL A 116 16.56 1.62 -6.02
CA VAL A 116 15.98 2.11 -4.76
C VAL A 116 15.50 3.56 -4.90
N ASP A 117 16.25 4.40 -5.63
CA ASP A 117 15.86 5.79 -5.90
C ASP A 117 14.51 5.84 -6.66
N THR A 118 14.29 4.92 -7.60
CA THR A 118 13.01 4.77 -8.30
C THR A 118 11.86 4.43 -7.34
N ILE A 119 12.08 3.49 -6.41
CA ILE A 119 11.06 3.13 -5.43
C ILE A 119 10.76 4.33 -4.50
N GLU A 120 11.79 5.08 -4.09
CA GLU A 120 11.60 6.30 -3.29
C GLU A 120 10.72 7.32 -4.03
N SER A 121 10.94 7.52 -5.34
CA SER A 121 10.15 8.48 -6.12
C SER A 121 8.65 8.13 -6.22
N TRP A 122 8.27 6.87 -6.06
CA TRP A 122 6.86 6.48 -6.02
C TRP A 122 6.13 6.96 -4.76
N LEU A 123 6.88 7.23 -3.68
CA LEU A 123 6.34 7.79 -2.44
C LEU A 123 6.33 9.33 -2.42
N ASP A 124 6.86 9.97 -3.45
CA ASP A 124 6.95 11.42 -3.56
C ASP A 124 5.85 11.94 -4.49
N ILE A 125 4.60 11.77 -4.05
CA ILE A 125 3.38 12.20 -4.76
C ILE A 125 2.56 13.14 -3.89
N ASP A 126 1.91 14.09 -4.52
CA ASP A 126 1.12 15.14 -3.85
C ASP A 126 0.02 14.56 -2.95
N GLU A 127 -0.61 13.45 -3.35
CA GLU A 127 -1.68 12.82 -2.60
C GLU A 127 -1.21 12.29 -1.23
N ILE A 128 0.03 11.82 -1.13
CA ILE A 128 0.61 11.42 0.17
C ILE A 128 0.79 12.65 1.06
N ASP A 129 1.36 13.72 0.54
CA ASP A 129 1.60 14.96 1.28
C ASP A 129 0.27 15.60 1.72
N GLU A 130 -0.75 15.60 0.87
CA GLU A 130 -2.09 16.10 1.21
C GLU A 130 -2.76 15.27 2.32
N VAL A 131 -2.66 13.93 2.28
CA VAL A 131 -3.20 13.06 3.35
C VAL A 131 -2.44 13.29 4.66
N VAL A 132 -1.13 13.44 4.61
CA VAL A 132 -0.28 13.72 5.77
C VAL A 132 -0.62 15.09 6.37
N ASP A 133 -0.74 16.11 5.54
CA ASP A 133 -1.12 17.46 5.94
C ASP A 133 -2.51 17.49 6.58
N TRP A 134 -3.47 16.80 5.97
CA TRP A 134 -4.80 16.65 6.53
C TRP A 134 -4.74 16.00 7.93
N SER A 135 -3.98 14.89 8.04
CA SER A 135 -3.78 14.18 9.31
C SER A 135 -3.18 15.10 10.39
N HIS A 136 -2.19 15.92 10.05
CA HIS A 136 -1.62 16.90 10.97
C HIS A 136 -2.63 17.94 11.44
N LYS A 137 -3.39 18.52 10.52
CA LYS A 137 -4.31 19.61 10.81
C LYS A 137 -5.54 19.13 11.59
N PHE A 138 -6.12 18.00 11.20
CA PHE A 138 -7.40 17.53 11.73
C PHE A 138 -7.30 16.55 12.89
N LEU A 139 -6.23 15.75 12.98
CA LEU A 139 -6.11 14.73 14.01
C LEU A 139 -5.16 15.16 15.13
N ALA A 140 -4.00 15.72 14.80
CA ALA A 140 -3.00 16.08 15.79
C ALA A 140 -3.32 17.42 16.51
N HIS A 141 -4.05 18.32 15.86
CA HIS A 141 -4.36 19.67 16.37
C HIS A 141 -5.86 19.89 16.58
N ALA A 142 -6.65 18.84 16.71
CA ALA A 142 -8.10 18.92 16.93
C ALA A 142 -8.50 19.81 18.13
N ALA A 143 -7.62 19.99 19.13
CA ALA A 143 -7.83 20.86 20.28
C ALA A 143 -7.64 22.37 19.97
N ASP A 144 -7.08 22.72 18.80
CA ASP A 144 -6.68 24.11 18.48
C ASP A 144 -7.55 24.74 17.37
N PHE A 145 -8.62 24.08 16.95
CA PHE A 145 -9.53 24.56 15.88
C PHE A 145 -10.14 25.94 16.13
N GLN A 146 -10.33 26.31 17.40
CA GLN A 146 -10.88 27.60 17.76
C GLN A 146 -9.86 28.76 17.67
N ARG A 147 -8.57 28.47 17.60
CA ARG A 147 -7.49 29.45 17.62
C ARG A 147 -6.87 29.76 16.26
N LYS A 148 -7.01 28.84 15.29
CA LYS A 148 -6.48 29.08 13.95
C LYS A 148 -7.65 29.04 12.96
N SER A 149 -7.80 30.11 12.19
CA SER A 149 -8.69 30.19 11.03
C SER A 149 -8.16 29.23 9.95
N VAL A 150 -8.33 27.92 10.16
CA VAL A 150 -8.01 26.92 9.13
C VAL A 150 -9.15 26.95 8.14
N ASP A 151 -8.84 27.31 6.90
CA ASP A 151 -9.80 27.17 5.81
C ASP A 151 -10.07 25.68 5.58
N LEU A 152 -11.19 25.20 6.13
CA LEU A 152 -11.64 23.82 6.02
C LEU A 152 -12.00 23.44 4.58
N THR A 153 -12.25 24.45 3.72
CA THR A 153 -12.60 24.24 2.32
C THR A 153 -11.38 23.98 1.45
N ALA A 154 -10.21 24.45 1.88
CA ALA A 154 -8.96 24.31 1.13
C ALA A 154 -8.35 22.89 1.20
N ILE A 155 -8.81 22.01 2.10
CA ILE A 155 -8.25 20.67 2.29
C ILE A 155 -9.37 19.63 2.23
N SER A 156 -9.76 19.26 1.02
CA SER A 156 -10.69 18.15 0.81
C SER A 156 -9.92 16.84 0.68
N LEU A 157 -9.96 16.00 1.71
CA LEU A 157 -9.48 14.63 1.61
C LEU A 157 -10.54 13.79 0.89
N THR A 158 -10.24 13.36 -0.32
CA THR A 158 -11.13 12.50 -1.12
C THR A 158 -10.73 11.03 -1.02
N MET A 159 -11.68 10.14 -1.33
CA MET A 159 -11.43 8.69 -1.40
C MET A 159 -10.38 8.36 -2.46
N ASP A 160 -10.31 9.12 -3.55
CA ASP A 160 -9.35 8.91 -4.64
C ASP A 160 -7.93 9.27 -4.20
N LYS A 161 -7.76 10.37 -3.45
CA LYS A 161 -6.45 10.74 -2.86
C LYS A 161 -5.95 9.66 -1.89
N ILE A 162 -6.84 9.14 -1.05
CA ILE A 162 -6.51 8.02 -0.15
C ILE A 162 -6.10 6.79 -0.97
N ALA A 163 -6.85 6.44 -2.01
CA ALA A 163 -6.56 5.29 -2.87
C ALA A 163 -5.23 5.45 -3.60
N ALA A 164 -4.92 6.64 -4.14
CA ALA A 164 -3.65 6.94 -4.78
C ALA A 164 -2.46 6.78 -3.81
N ALA A 165 -2.57 7.36 -2.61
CA ALA A 165 -1.55 7.21 -1.57
C ALA A 165 -1.36 5.74 -1.15
N GLN A 166 -2.46 4.99 -0.98
CA GLN A 166 -2.41 3.56 -0.68
C GLN A 166 -1.71 2.77 -1.78
N LYS A 167 -2.05 3.04 -3.05
CA LYS A 167 -1.45 2.38 -4.22
C LYS A 167 0.06 2.60 -4.27
N ALA A 168 0.51 3.82 -4.06
CA ALA A 168 1.94 4.17 -4.01
C ALA A 168 2.67 3.39 -2.90
N ILE A 169 2.10 3.34 -1.70
CA ILE A 169 2.66 2.61 -0.56
C ILE A 169 2.73 1.10 -0.85
N VAL A 170 1.65 0.51 -1.40
CA VAL A 170 1.60 -0.91 -1.74
C VAL A 170 2.65 -1.26 -2.79
N ARG A 171 2.76 -0.46 -3.86
CA ARG A 171 3.77 -0.65 -4.91
C ARG A 171 5.19 -0.57 -4.37
N ALA A 172 5.48 0.43 -3.54
CA ALA A 172 6.80 0.58 -2.93
C ALA A 172 7.13 -0.59 -1.98
N ALA A 173 6.16 -1.03 -1.17
CA ALA A 173 6.33 -2.15 -0.27
C ALA A 173 6.57 -3.47 -1.03
N GLU A 174 5.81 -3.72 -2.09
CA GLU A 174 6.01 -4.90 -2.97
C GLU A 174 7.37 -4.87 -3.64
N ALA A 175 7.78 -3.71 -4.18
CA ALA A 175 9.07 -3.54 -4.82
C ALA A 175 10.23 -3.89 -3.89
N VAL A 176 10.20 -3.41 -2.66
CA VAL A 176 11.24 -3.70 -1.68
C VAL A 176 11.20 -5.16 -1.24
N SER A 177 10.02 -5.65 -0.84
CA SER A 177 9.92 -7.00 -0.28
C SER A 177 10.19 -8.08 -1.32
N ALA A 178 9.47 -8.06 -2.44
CA ALA A 178 9.52 -9.13 -3.43
C ALA A 178 10.75 -9.05 -4.35
N TYR A 179 11.19 -7.83 -4.69
CA TYR A 179 12.23 -7.68 -5.72
C TYR A 179 13.60 -7.30 -5.17
N ILE A 180 13.69 -6.59 -4.05
CA ILE A 180 14.98 -6.24 -3.43
C ILE A 180 15.38 -7.26 -2.36
N LEU A 181 14.47 -7.58 -1.44
CA LEU A 181 14.75 -8.47 -0.30
C LEU A 181 14.38 -9.94 -0.58
N HIS A 182 13.84 -10.21 -1.75
CA HIS A 182 13.43 -11.54 -2.21
C HIS A 182 12.50 -12.29 -1.24
N MET A 183 11.70 -11.54 -0.49
CA MET A 183 10.67 -12.10 0.39
C MET A 183 9.47 -12.58 -0.44
N PRO A 184 8.67 -13.52 0.09
CA PRO A 184 7.45 -13.93 -0.60
C PRO A 184 6.55 -12.73 -0.92
N SER A 185 6.14 -12.62 -2.17
CA SER A 185 5.18 -11.61 -2.61
C SER A 185 3.81 -11.87 -1.98
N HIS A 186 3.09 -10.79 -1.65
CA HIS A 186 1.69 -10.89 -1.27
C HIS A 186 0.87 -11.17 -2.53
N MET A 187 0.29 -12.37 -2.62
CA MET A 187 -0.50 -12.78 -3.79
C MET A 187 -1.78 -11.95 -3.97
N ALA A 188 -2.25 -11.29 -2.91
CA ALA A 188 -3.43 -10.44 -2.97
C ALA A 188 -3.30 -9.27 -1.98
N VAL A 189 -3.54 -8.05 -2.47
CA VAL A 189 -3.59 -6.82 -1.66
C VAL A 189 -4.85 -6.79 -0.80
N VAL A 190 -5.96 -7.28 -1.36
CA VAL A 190 -7.23 -7.47 -0.68
C VAL A 190 -7.45 -8.96 -0.45
N PRO A 191 -7.63 -9.41 0.79
CA PRO A 191 -7.90 -10.80 1.07
C PRO A 191 -9.27 -11.20 0.51
N VAL A 192 -9.40 -12.46 0.08
CA VAL A 192 -10.68 -13.01 -0.35
C VAL A 192 -11.70 -12.85 0.78
N TYR A 193 -12.96 -12.59 0.40
CA TYR A 193 -14.07 -12.49 1.33
C TYR A 193 -14.09 -13.67 2.30
N GLN A 194 -14.17 -13.37 3.58
CA GLN A 194 -14.26 -14.35 4.65
C GLN A 194 -15.58 -14.19 5.39
N PHE A 195 -16.42 -15.21 5.37
CA PHE A 195 -17.72 -15.23 6.04
C PHE A 195 -17.62 -14.82 7.52
N SER A 196 -16.58 -15.22 8.21
CA SER A 196 -16.38 -14.88 9.63
C SER A 196 -16.29 -13.38 9.91
N LYS A 197 -15.82 -12.56 8.92
CA LYS A 197 -15.73 -11.10 9.06
C LYS A 197 -17.09 -10.41 8.94
N PHE A 198 -18.04 -11.08 8.29
CA PHE A 198 -19.40 -10.57 8.07
C PHE A 198 -20.43 -11.35 8.90
N TRP A 199 -19.97 -12.12 9.91
CA TRP A 199 -20.88 -12.82 10.78
C TRP A 199 -21.86 -11.85 11.41
N ARG A 200 -23.14 -12.20 11.35
CA ARG A 200 -24.28 -11.41 11.85
C ARG A 200 -24.42 -10.04 11.17
N PHE A 201 -23.83 -9.84 10.00
CA PHE A 201 -24.02 -8.61 9.24
C PHE A 201 -25.47 -8.49 8.77
N ASP A 202 -26.19 -9.61 8.64
CA ASP A 202 -27.64 -9.73 8.41
C ASP A 202 -28.50 -9.11 9.53
N GLN A 203 -27.92 -8.80 10.68
CA GLN A 203 -28.60 -8.03 11.72
C GLN A 203 -28.65 -6.53 11.45
N PHE A 204 -27.82 -6.05 10.53
CA PHE A 204 -27.74 -4.63 10.17
C PHE A 204 -28.35 -4.34 8.82
N VAL A 205 -28.36 -5.30 7.92
CA VAL A 205 -28.87 -5.17 6.54
C VAL A 205 -29.63 -6.43 6.14
N SER A 206 -30.45 -6.35 5.08
CA SER A 206 -31.18 -7.51 4.56
C SER A 206 -30.22 -8.61 4.05
N SER A 207 -30.67 -9.85 4.06
CA SER A 207 -29.89 -10.99 3.55
C SER A 207 -29.49 -10.83 2.08
N GLU A 208 -30.31 -10.17 1.27
CA GLU A 208 -30.00 -9.82 -0.11
C GLU A 208 -28.82 -8.84 -0.17
N THR A 209 -28.86 -7.80 0.65
CA THR A 209 -27.77 -6.82 0.76
C THR A 209 -26.46 -7.44 1.26
N VAL A 210 -26.51 -8.44 2.16
CA VAL A 210 -25.31 -9.21 2.57
C VAL A 210 -24.68 -9.91 1.36
N ALA A 211 -25.48 -10.57 0.52
CA ALA A 211 -25.00 -11.24 -0.68
C ALA A 211 -24.38 -10.27 -1.69
N GLU A 212 -24.99 -9.09 -1.87
CA GLU A 212 -24.46 -8.03 -2.73
C GLU A 212 -23.15 -7.44 -2.16
N ALA A 213 -23.08 -7.22 -0.85
CA ALA A 213 -21.86 -6.74 -0.18
C ALA A 213 -20.70 -7.73 -0.33
N ALA A 214 -20.98 -9.03 -0.26
CA ALA A 214 -19.99 -10.07 -0.53
C ALA A 214 -19.47 -10.05 -1.98
N LYS A 215 -20.37 -9.84 -2.95
CA LYS A 215 -19.99 -9.65 -4.35
C LYS A 215 -19.15 -8.39 -4.53
N PHE A 216 -19.55 -7.28 -3.90
CA PHE A 216 -18.83 -6.02 -3.94
C PHE A 216 -17.40 -6.18 -3.38
N TRP A 217 -17.22 -6.89 -2.25
CA TRP A 217 -15.91 -7.18 -1.69
C TRP A 217 -14.98 -7.92 -2.65
N ASN A 218 -15.53 -8.89 -3.39
CA ASN A 218 -14.77 -9.70 -4.35
C ASN A 218 -14.87 -9.14 -5.78
N SER A 219 -15.35 -7.92 -5.95
CA SER A 219 -15.56 -7.35 -7.28
C SER A 219 -14.24 -7.24 -8.03
N PRO A 220 -14.18 -7.71 -9.29
CA PRO A 220 -13.06 -7.48 -10.17
C PRO A 220 -12.89 -5.99 -10.54
N GLU A 221 -13.90 -5.16 -10.30
CA GLU A 221 -13.85 -3.70 -10.47
C GLU A 221 -12.98 -3.04 -9.37
N ASP A 222 -12.71 -3.76 -8.27
CA ASP A 222 -11.72 -3.34 -7.30
C ASP A 222 -10.33 -3.66 -7.84
N ASP A 223 -9.70 -2.68 -8.47
CA ASP A 223 -8.38 -2.80 -9.09
C ASP A 223 -7.23 -2.98 -8.09
N ARG A 224 -7.51 -3.02 -6.78
CA ARG A 224 -6.47 -3.05 -5.74
C ARG A 224 -5.57 -4.27 -5.81
N ASN A 225 -6.11 -5.43 -6.20
CA ASN A 225 -5.29 -6.61 -6.39
C ASN A 225 -4.32 -6.46 -7.56
N ASN A 226 -4.62 -5.54 -8.49
CA ASN A 226 -3.78 -5.22 -9.64
C ASN A 226 -2.77 -4.10 -9.33
N TRP A 227 -2.80 -3.52 -8.12
CA TRP A 227 -1.87 -2.43 -7.76
C TRP A 227 -0.40 -2.83 -7.79
N THR A 228 -0.11 -4.10 -7.64
CA THR A 228 1.24 -4.66 -7.74
C THR A 228 1.63 -5.06 -9.16
N GLU A 229 0.67 -5.07 -10.10
CA GLU A 229 0.97 -5.33 -11.51
C GLU A 229 1.88 -4.23 -12.09
N GLY A 230 2.78 -4.64 -12.97
CA GLY A 230 3.71 -3.73 -13.61
C GLY A 230 4.75 -3.10 -12.68
N VAL A 231 4.81 -3.49 -11.38
CA VAL A 231 5.85 -2.98 -10.45
C VAL A 231 7.24 -3.38 -10.93
N TYR A 232 7.39 -4.62 -11.38
CA TYR A 232 8.66 -5.13 -11.86
C TYR A 232 9.12 -4.42 -13.15
N GLU A 233 8.22 -4.29 -14.11
CA GLU A 233 8.46 -3.59 -15.37
C GLU A 233 8.84 -2.12 -15.14
N ALA A 234 8.18 -1.47 -14.18
CA ALA A 234 8.49 -0.09 -13.80
C ALA A 234 9.91 0.06 -13.20
N LEU A 235 10.39 -0.94 -12.45
CA LEU A 235 11.78 -0.96 -11.96
C LEU A 235 12.78 -1.16 -13.11
N LEU A 236 12.42 -1.93 -14.13
CA LEU A 236 13.31 -2.21 -15.26
C LEU A 236 13.38 -1.05 -16.25
N SER A 237 12.30 -0.31 -16.46
CA SER A 237 12.27 0.81 -17.42
C SER A 237 13.28 1.91 -17.09
N THR A 238 13.60 2.07 -15.80
CA THR A 238 14.64 3.01 -15.34
C THR A 238 16.07 2.49 -15.52
N SER A 239 16.23 1.23 -15.94
CA SER A 239 17.55 0.61 -16.17
C SER A 239 18.08 0.84 -17.58
N ALA A 240 17.26 1.37 -18.49
CA ALA A 240 17.57 1.51 -19.92
C ALA A 240 18.10 2.91 -20.30
N THR A 241 18.14 3.85 -19.37
CA THR A 241 18.72 5.20 -19.52
C THR A 241 19.99 5.32 -18.70
#